data_74d8394309dd36ed5259b2a85e6c7bb3
#
_entry.id   74d8394309dd36ed5259b2a85e6c7bb3
#
_cell.length_a   1.000
_cell.length_b   1.000
_cell.length_c   1.000
_cell.angle_alpha   90.00
_cell.angle_beta   90.00
_cell.angle_gamma   90.00
#
_symmetry.space_group_name_H-M   'P 1'
#
loop_
_entity.id
_entity.type
_entity.pdbx_description
1 polymer ?
#
loop_
_entity_poly.entity_id
_entity_poly.type
_entity_poly.pdbx_seq_one_letter_code
_entity_poly.pdbx_strand_id
1 'polypeptide(L)'
;MKYLPIRISAKISSAVLGAGLLSIAGASHAAGQSNEELQRQIEELKAVVSALQKQVQAGQGQAIQGQAAVAAAAEAQDPAAGQALTSETIGSAGEKVDIATKSDIDGLRTDLENYKYEQRRSRETKTALTTRGTTIGGSVQARAAAQSPAVRTGTSSAAAPRNTSFEIPQATLNFAGSLYRDYSEGRNLDYRLAFAYARNSPATDGSQLNVTDAYVRYSPLPTLTGLEDPRLTLTFGQQQIPFGLEAQIGEELRPVINSAQFLGGLGVGTRQIGLIVRGDFDPYVDYGFNYRAPLLEYALGVVNGSGPNKSDDNNHKDWIGRVAFTLPVDYYSIFRELKFGVSGYKGKKNLVTGSSTTVSGQARRDRYGADIYYNHAPFGITYEYAEGRDGVAGGGPDIKSRGQYLTAFYTWGEQWVASSRNQAKYDDYWPKSYQLFARYDTFDPNTAVGNDKSDIATAGFNLFFAETTKFQLNLNYYKYENPAQRNAKEVLAQFQFGF
;
A
#
# COMPACT_ATOMS: atom_id res chain seq x y z
N MET A 1 4.06 -41.73 8.00
CA MET A 1 4.76 -41.97 6.73
C MET A 1 5.45 -40.67 6.36
N LYS A 2 6.80 -40.58 6.49
CA LYS A 2 7.57 -39.36 6.26
C LYS A 2 8.00 -39.34 4.78
N TYR A 3 7.59 -38.34 4.03
CA TYR A 3 8.13 -38.08 2.70
C TYR A 3 9.50 -37.44 2.81
N LEU A 4 10.53 -38.08 2.24
CA LEU A 4 11.85 -37.50 2.03
C LEU A 4 11.86 -36.73 0.71
N PRO A 5 12.31 -35.48 0.66
CA PRO A 5 12.52 -34.77 -0.58
C PRO A 5 13.88 -35.18 -1.19
N ILE A 6 13.85 -35.63 -2.43
CA ILE A 6 15.04 -35.93 -3.22
C ILE A 6 15.71 -34.60 -3.60
N ARG A 7 16.94 -34.39 -3.11
CA ARG A 7 17.80 -33.26 -3.50
C ARG A 7 18.65 -33.62 -4.71
N ILE A 8 18.43 -32.97 -5.83
CA ILE A 8 19.28 -33.01 -7.02
C ILE A 8 20.49 -32.09 -6.79
N SER A 9 21.70 -32.60 -7.04
CA SER A 9 22.97 -31.98 -6.66
C SER A 9 23.22 -30.62 -7.33
N ALA A 10 23.76 -29.70 -6.54
CA ALA A 10 24.01 -28.29 -6.88
C ALA A 10 25.02 -28.04 -8.04
N LYS A 11 25.68 -29.05 -8.54
CA LYS A 11 26.66 -28.91 -9.64
C LYS A 11 26.04 -28.78 -11.05
N ILE A 12 24.78 -29.20 -11.22
CA ILE A 12 24.09 -29.07 -12.53
C ILE A 12 23.52 -27.65 -12.69
N SER A 13 23.24 -26.95 -11.60
CA SER A 13 22.61 -25.61 -11.64
C SER A 13 23.55 -24.49 -12.10
N SER A 14 24.87 -24.62 -11.89
CA SER A 14 25.81 -23.51 -12.19
C SER A 14 26.17 -23.41 -13.68
N ALA A 15 26.22 -24.51 -14.39
CA ALA A 15 26.57 -24.51 -15.83
C ALA A 15 25.37 -24.08 -16.71
N VAL A 16 24.14 -24.44 -16.33
CA VAL A 16 22.93 -24.09 -17.06
C VAL A 16 22.50 -22.64 -16.80
N LEU A 17 22.73 -22.12 -15.59
CA LEU A 17 22.49 -20.69 -15.27
C LEU A 17 23.50 -19.76 -15.97
N GLY A 18 24.74 -20.22 -16.19
CA GLY A 18 25.76 -19.43 -16.88
C GLY A 18 25.47 -19.25 -18.37
N ALA A 19 24.93 -20.26 -19.04
CA ALA A 19 24.58 -20.18 -20.45
C ALA A 19 23.28 -19.42 -20.73
N GLY A 20 22.30 -19.52 -19.83
CA GLY A 20 21.03 -18.79 -19.93
C GLY A 20 21.14 -17.30 -19.62
N LEU A 21 22.04 -16.91 -18.70
CA LEU A 21 22.24 -15.50 -18.34
C LEU A 21 23.08 -14.71 -19.35
N LEU A 22 23.96 -15.38 -20.12
CA LEU A 22 24.72 -14.74 -21.19
C LEU A 22 23.87 -14.42 -22.42
N SER A 23 22.80 -15.17 -22.70
CA SER A 23 21.87 -14.86 -23.77
C SER A 23 20.86 -13.77 -23.46
N ILE A 24 20.57 -13.51 -22.18
CA ILE A 24 19.65 -12.45 -21.75
C ILE A 24 20.35 -11.10 -21.62
N ALA A 25 21.67 -11.07 -21.34
CA ALA A 25 22.41 -9.82 -21.27
C ALA A 25 22.65 -9.16 -22.64
N GLY A 26 22.47 -9.89 -23.75
CA GLY A 26 22.56 -9.36 -25.11
C GLY A 26 21.28 -8.70 -25.68
N ALA A 27 20.16 -8.80 -24.97
CA ALA A 27 18.85 -8.37 -25.48
C ALA A 27 18.46 -6.91 -25.13
N SER A 28 19.37 -6.11 -24.57
CA SER A 28 19.06 -4.72 -24.19
C SER A 28 19.30 -3.67 -25.30
N HIS A 29 19.59 -4.09 -26.54
CA HIS A 29 19.71 -3.17 -27.69
C HIS A 29 19.08 -3.81 -28.92
N ALA A 30 17.77 -3.70 -29.08
CA ALA A 30 17.15 -3.94 -30.39
C ALA A 30 15.74 -3.35 -30.50
N ALA A 31 15.67 -2.15 -30.97
CA ALA A 31 14.62 -1.77 -31.90
C ALA A 31 15.00 -2.40 -33.26
N GLY A 32 14.25 -3.43 -33.73
CA GLY A 32 14.36 -3.94 -35.09
C GLY A 32 14.88 -5.36 -35.27
N GLN A 33 14.57 -6.30 -34.39
CA GLN A 33 14.82 -7.73 -34.72
C GLN A 33 13.81 -8.23 -35.77
N SER A 34 14.32 -8.83 -36.85
CA SER A 34 13.47 -9.42 -37.89
C SER A 34 12.76 -10.66 -37.35
N ASN A 35 11.57 -10.97 -37.92
CA ASN A 35 10.83 -12.17 -37.56
C ASN A 35 11.63 -13.46 -37.72
N GLU A 36 12.62 -13.48 -38.61
CA GLU A 36 13.54 -14.61 -38.84
C GLU A 36 14.50 -14.82 -37.65
N GLU A 37 14.96 -13.76 -37.03
CA GLU A 37 15.86 -13.84 -35.86
C GLU A 37 15.13 -14.34 -34.62
N LEU A 38 13.88 -13.93 -34.44
CA LEU A 38 12.99 -14.43 -33.37
C LEU A 38 12.66 -15.92 -33.57
N GLN A 39 12.41 -16.36 -34.83
CA GLN A 39 12.18 -17.76 -35.12
C GLN A 39 13.41 -18.62 -34.86
N ARG A 40 14.60 -18.13 -35.16
CA ARG A 40 15.87 -18.82 -34.88
C ARG A 40 16.08 -18.99 -33.38
N GLN A 41 15.82 -17.96 -32.56
CA GLN A 41 15.89 -18.04 -31.12
C GLN A 41 14.87 -19.02 -30.53
N ILE A 42 13.67 -19.08 -31.07
CA ILE A 42 12.65 -20.06 -30.67
C ILE A 42 13.09 -21.50 -30.99
N GLU A 43 13.74 -21.74 -32.12
CA GLU A 43 14.28 -23.07 -32.48
C GLU A 43 15.45 -23.47 -31.58
N GLU A 44 16.35 -22.55 -31.24
CA GLU A 44 17.45 -22.81 -30.31
C GLU A 44 16.91 -23.12 -28.89
N LEU A 45 15.90 -22.37 -28.42
CA LEU A 45 15.25 -22.67 -27.17
C LEU A 45 14.53 -24.02 -27.13
N LYS A 46 13.87 -24.42 -28.23
CA LYS A 46 13.24 -25.73 -28.34
C LYS A 46 14.28 -26.86 -28.31
N ALA A 47 15.45 -26.65 -28.94
CA ALA A 47 16.54 -27.64 -28.93
C ALA A 47 17.11 -27.81 -27.49
N VAL A 48 17.31 -26.72 -26.77
CA VAL A 48 17.77 -26.74 -25.34
C VAL A 48 16.76 -27.44 -24.45
N VAL A 49 15.46 -27.13 -24.59
CA VAL A 49 14.41 -27.78 -23.81
C VAL A 49 14.33 -29.28 -24.09
N SER A 50 14.46 -29.68 -25.37
CA SER A 50 14.48 -31.10 -25.75
C SER A 50 15.70 -31.84 -25.19
N ALA A 51 16.87 -31.21 -25.18
CA ALA A 51 18.07 -31.78 -24.58
C ALA A 51 17.94 -31.94 -23.04
N LEU A 52 17.36 -30.94 -22.34
CA LEU A 52 17.07 -31.01 -20.93
C LEU A 52 16.03 -32.10 -20.59
N GLN A 53 14.99 -32.25 -21.40
CA GLN A 53 14.01 -33.33 -21.23
C GLN A 53 14.63 -34.72 -21.36
N LYS A 54 15.50 -34.94 -22.35
CA LYS A 54 16.26 -36.20 -22.49
C LYS A 54 17.17 -36.46 -21.28
N GLN A 55 17.80 -35.45 -20.75
CA GLN A 55 18.69 -35.56 -19.60
C GLN A 55 17.91 -35.90 -18.30
N VAL A 56 16.73 -35.31 -18.11
CA VAL A 56 15.85 -35.63 -17.01
C VAL A 56 15.30 -37.05 -17.10
N GLN A 57 14.92 -37.50 -18.31
CA GLN A 57 14.44 -38.87 -18.53
C GLN A 57 15.57 -39.91 -18.32
N ALA A 58 16.78 -39.62 -18.77
CA ALA A 58 17.95 -40.48 -18.47
C ALA A 58 18.28 -40.57 -17.01
N GLY A 59 18.17 -39.44 -16.25
CA GLY A 59 18.38 -39.42 -14.79
C GLY A 59 17.28 -40.17 -14.03
N GLN A 60 16.03 -40.13 -14.47
CA GLN A 60 14.95 -40.90 -13.88
C GLN A 60 15.09 -42.44 -14.14
N GLY A 61 15.57 -42.84 -15.31
CA GLY A 61 15.85 -44.24 -15.58
C GLY A 61 16.96 -44.84 -14.68
N GLN A 62 17.99 -44.07 -14.41
CA GLN A 62 19.07 -44.49 -13.48
C GLN A 62 18.61 -44.56 -12.03
N ALA A 63 17.74 -43.65 -11.59
CA ALA A 63 17.17 -43.68 -10.23
C ALA A 63 16.29 -44.90 -9.95
N ILE A 64 15.52 -45.35 -10.97
CA ILE A 64 14.64 -46.55 -10.86
C ILE A 64 15.51 -47.83 -10.83
N GLN A 65 16.57 -47.90 -11.60
CA GLN A 65 17.49 -49.06 -11.56
C GLN A 65 18.29 -49.12 -10.26
N GLY A 66 18.67 -47.97 -9.68
CA GLY A 66 19.31 -47.90 -8.38
C GLY A 66 18.43 -48.38 -7.22
N GLN A 67 17.14 -48.04 -7.27
CA GLN A 67 16.18 -48.48 -6.26
C GLN A 67 15.89 -50.01 -6.34
N ALA A 68 15.82 -50.58 -7.53
CA ALA A 68 15.64 -52.01 -7.69
C ALA A 68 16.85 -52.83 -7.20
N ALA A 69 18.07 -52.33 -7.40
CA ALA A 69 19.32 -52.96 -6.89
C ALA A 69 19.42 -52.90 -5.37
N VAL A 70 18.98 -51.79 -4.74
CA VAL A 70 18.97 -51.67 -3.28
C VAL A 70 17.91 -52.57 -2.64
N ALA A 71 16.76 -52.74 -3.28
CA ALA A 71 15.72 -53.64 -2.78
C ALA A 71 16.13 -55.12 -2.86
N ALA A 72 16.81 -55.55 -3.91
CA ALA A 72 17.35 -56.89 -4.06
C ALA A 72 18.51 -57.22 -3.09
N ALA A 73 19.29 -56.20 -2.68
CA ALA A 73 20.35 -56.35 -1.69
C ALA A 73 19.84 -56.38 -0.23
N ALA A 74 18.65 -55.88 0.03
CA ALA A 74 18.06 -55.88 1.39
C ALA A 74 17.45 -57.22 1.82
N GLU A 75 17.13 -58.12 0.87
CA GLU A 75 16.57 -59.44 1.20
C GLU A 75 17.62 -60.53 1.47
N ALA A 76 18.92 -60.28 1.40
CA ALA A 76 19.97 -61.25 1.48
C ALA A 76 20.96 -61.12 2.65
N GLN A 77 20.61 -60.48 3.79
CA GLN A 77 21.56 -60.35 4.91
C GLN A 77 20.95 -60.69 6.27
N ASP A 78 21.54 -61.74 6.86
CA ASP A 78 21.46 -62.20 8.22
C ASP A 78 22.09 -61.21 9.21
N PRO A 79 21.59 -60.98 10.44
CA PRO A 79 21.99 -59.90 11.30
C PRO A 79 23.17 -60.26 12.22
N ALA A 80 24.37 -60.26 11.74
CA ALA A 80 25.56 -60.24 12.58
C ALA A 80 26.85 -59.92 11.78
N ALA A 81 27.15 -58.68 11.59
CA ALA A 81 28.56 -58.18 11.58
C ALA A 81 28.59 -56.67 11.25
N GLY A 82 28.87 -55.82 12.23
CA GLY A 82 29.24 -54.43 12.01
C GLY A 82 30.58 -54.36 11.30
N GLN A 83 30.56 -54.03 10.03
CA GLN A 83 31.77 -53.55 9.31
C GLN A 83 31.41 -52.30 8.50
N ALA A 84 32.25 -51.31 8.69
CA ALA A 84 32.22 -50.03 7.95
C ALA A 84 32.20 -50.29 6.44
N LEU A 85 31.18 -49.82 5.76
CA LEU A 85 31.13 -49.77 4.30
C LEU A 85 32.18 -48.75 3.82
N THR A 86 33.25 -49.27 3.25
CA THR A 86 34.22 -48.47 2.49
C THR A 86 33.61 -48.07 1.17
N SER A 87 33.68 -46.78 0.89
CA SER A 87 33.05 -46.06 -0.20
C SER A 87 33.73 -46.24 -1.56
N GLU A 88 33.75 -47.41 -2.14
CA GLU A 88 34.12 -47.58 -3.54
C GLU A 88 33.12 -48.44 -4.27
N THR A 89 32.15 -47.77 -4.92
CA THR A 89 31.32 -48.41 -5.96
C THR A 89 31.82 -47.93 -7.31
N ILE A 90 32.48 -48.85 -8.04
CA ILE A 90 32.98 -48.60 -9.40
C ILE A 90 31.78 -48.71 -10.35
N GLY A 91 31.38 -47.59 -10.93
CA GLY A 91 30.41 -47.58 -12.04
C GLY A 91 31.06 -48.17 -13.29
N SER A 92 30.31 -48.82 -14.16
CA SER A 92 30.75 -49.55 -15.37
C SER A 92 31.42 -48.73 -16.49
N ALA A 93 31.82 -47.50 -16.20
CA ALA A 93 32.52 -46.59 -17.14
C ALA A 93 33.79 -45.98 -16.58
N GLY A 94 34.35 -46.49 -15.48
CA GLY A 94 35.64 -46.00 -14.95
C GLY A 94 35.66 -44.59 -14.34
N GLU A 95 34.53 -43.97 -14.16
CA GLU A 95 34.42 -42.67 -13.50
C GLU A 95 34.13 -42.87 -12.01
N LYS A 96 35.01 -42.38 -11.16
CA LYS A 96 34.78 -42.44 -9.72
C LYS A 96 33.66 -41.48 -9.36
N VAL A 97 32.54 -42.00 -8.90
CA VAL A 97 31.46 -41.21 -8.33
C VAL A 97 31.74 -40.97 -6.88
N ASP A 98 32.15 -39.76 -6.53
CA ASP A 98 32.30 -39.33 -5.14
C ASP A 98 30.91 -39.27 -4.48
N ILE A 99 30.61 -40.28 -3.66
CA ILE A 99 29.41 -40.30 -2.84
C ILE A 99 29.67 -39.45 -1.60
N ALA A 100 28.85 -38.39 -1.40
CA ALA A 100 28.96 -37.53 -0.23
C ALA A 100 28.84 -38.37 1.06
N THR A 101 29.85 -38.28 1.89
CA THR A 101 29.90 -38.96 3.18
C THR A 101 28.97 -38.24 4.20
N LYS A 102 28.63 -38.91 5.30
CA LYS A 102 27.92 -38.28 6.40
C LYS A 102 28.68 -37.05 6.93
N SER A 103 30.00 -37.09 6.94
CA SER A 103 30.84 -35.97 7.33
C SER A 103 30.69 -34.78 6.39
N ASP A 104 30.53 -34.99 5.08
CA ASP A 104 30.31 -33.91 4.11
C ASP A 104 28.95 -33.27 4.29
N ILE A 105 27.93 -34.07 4.62
CA ILE A 105 26.58 -33.58 4.91
C ILE A 105 26.54 -32.77 6.21
N ASP A 106 27.22 -33.23 7.25
CA ASP A 106 27.33 -32.53 8.53
C ASP A 106 28.17 -31.26 8.38
N GLY A 107 29.20 -31.25 7.54
CA GLY A 107 29.98 -30.05 7.17
C GLY A 107 29.12 -29.01 6.47
N LEU A 108 28.37 -29.42 5.43
CA LEU A 108 27.45 -28.53 4.69
C LEU A 108 26.33 -27.96 5.60
N ARG A 109 25.88 -28.75 6.55
CA ARG A 109 24.87 -28.31 7.52
C ARG A 109 25.46 -27.23 8.45
N THR A 110 26.67 -27.44 8.93
CA THR A 110 27.37 -26.47 9.77
C THR A 110 27.64 -25.17 8.99
N ASP A 111 28.09 -25.27 7.75
CA ASP A 111 28.32 -24.10 6.91
C ASP A 111 27.03 -23.33 6.63
N LEU A 112 25.90 -24.04 6.41
CA LEU A 112 24.60 -23.41 6.24
C LEU A 112 24.12 -22.71 7.53
N GLU A 113 24.35 -23.31 8.68
CA GLU A 113 24.02 -22.69 9.97
C GLU A 113 24.88 -21.45 10.24
N ASN A 114 26.19 -21.53 9.96
CA ASN A 114 27.09 -20.39 10.03
C ASN A 114 26.68 -19.27 9.07
N TYR A 115 26.35 -19.61 7.84
CA TYR A 115 25.85 -18.63 6.87
C TYR A 115 24.54 -17.95 7.34
N LYS A 116 23.60 -18.73 7.89
CA LYS A 116 22.37 -18.19 8.47
C LYS A 116 22.67 -17.28 9.67
N TYR A 117 23.62 -17.65 10.52
CA TYR A 117 24.05 -16.85 11.65
C TYR A 117 24.70 -15.53 11.21
N GLU A 118 25.62 -15.58 10.25
CA GLU A 118 26.23 -14.38 9.67
C GLU A 118 25.21 -13.47 9.00
N GLN A 119 24.25 -14.03 8.29
CA GLN A 119 23.14 -13.26 7.70
C GLN A 119 22.28 -12.59 8.77
N ARG A 120 21.97 -13.28 9.88
CA ARG A 120 21.26 -12.69 11.01
C ARG A 120 22.07 -11.56 11.64
N ARG A 121 23.33 -11.81 11.97
CA ARG A 121 24.24 -10.81 12.55
C ARG A 121 24.43 -9.60 11.63
N SER A 122 24.59 -9.82 10.35
CA SER A 122 24.69 -8.76 9.35
C SER A 122 23.40 -7.89 9.26
N ARG A 123 22.24 -8.47 9.57
CA ARG A 123 20.96 -7.74 9.62
C ARG A 123 20.78 -6.97 10.92
N GLU A 124 21.19 -7.55 12.04
CA GLU A 124 21.11 -6.92 13.37
C GLU A 124 22.05 -5.72 13.51
N THR A 125 23.21 -5.75 12.88
CA THR A 125 24.19 -4.67 12.93
C THR A 125 23.95 -3.55 11.92
N LYS A 126 23.07 -3.74 10.95
CA LYS A 126 22.74 -2.70 9.94
C LYS A 126 21.63 -1.81 10.44
N THR A 127 21.92 -0.52 10.56
CA THR A 127 20.90 0.48 10.82
C THR A 127 19.90 0.53 9.67
N ALA A 128 18.68 0.99 9.94
CA ALA A 128 17.62 1.18 8.95
C ALA A 128 18.02 2.04 7.74
N LEU A 129 19.10 2.82 7.88
CA LEU A 129 19.66 3.69 6.84
C LEU A 129 20.55 2.92 5.83
N THR A 130 20.91 1.67 6.08
CA THR A 130 21.58 0.89 5.05
C THR A 130 20.58 0.45 3.99
N THR A 131 20.93 0.60 2.73
CA THR A 131 20.10 0.44 1.52
C THR A 131 19.37 -0.91 1.36
N ARG A 132 19.59 -1.87 2.25
CA ARG A 132 18.86 -3.15 2.26
C ARG A 132 17.58 -3.04 3.05
N GLY A 133 16.46 -3.00 2.35
CA GLY A 133 15.11 -3.00 2.93
C GLY A 133 14.47 -1.63 3.09
N THR A 134 15.16 -0.52 2.77
CA THR A 134 14.55 0.81 2.71
C THR A 134 14.13 1.11 1.29
N THR A 135 12.86 1.41 1.10
CA THR A 135 12.32 1.94 -0.14
C THR A 135 12.18 3.46 -0.03
N ILE A 136 12.60 4.14 -1.07
CA ILE A 136 12.40 5.58 -1.21
C ILE A 136 11.33 5.77 -2.28
N GLY A 137 10.35 6.59 -2.00
CA GLY A 137 9.31 6.93 -2.94
C GLY A 137 8.79 8.32 -2.66
N GLY A 138 7.99 8.84 -3.56
CA GLY A 138 7.43 10.15 -3.39
C GLY A 138 6.50 10.52 -4.53
N SER A 139 5.97 11.73 -4.46
CA SER A 139 5.18 12.30 -5.54
C SER A 139 5.37 13.81 -5.62
N VAL A 140 5.26 14.34 -6.83
CA VAL A 140 5.25 15.77 -7.09
C VAL A 140 3.99 16.09 -7.87
N GLN A 141 3.28 17.14 -7.46
CA GLN A 141 2.08 17.63 -8.11
C GLN A 141 2.35 19.05 -8.67
N ALA A 142 2.06 19.24 -9.94
CA ALA A 142 2.03 20.54 -10.59
C ALA A 142 0.60 20.82 -11.06
N ARG A 143 0.08 22.01 -10.74
CA ARG A 143 -1.31 22.36 -10.97
C ARG A 143 -1.45 23.72 -11.63
N ALA A 144 -2.33 23.80 -12.61
CA ALA A 144 -2.89 25.04 -13.10
C ALA A 144 -4.33 25.18 -12.56
N ALA A 145 -4.66 26.32 -12.02
CA ALA A 145 -5.97 26.63 -11.48
C ALA A 145 -6.53 27.91 -12.13
N ALA A 146 -7.83 27.88 -12.44
CA ALA A 146 -8.57 29.06 -12.88
C ALA A 146 -9.89 29.13 -12.12
N GLN A 147 -10.18 30.26 -11.47
CA GLN A 147 -11.36 30.47 -10.64
C GLN A 147 -12.11 31.73 -11.05
N SER A 148 -13.43 31.70 -10.94
CA SER A 148 -14.30 32.84 -11.22
C SER A 148 -15.61 32.76 -10.44
N PRO A 149 -15.88 33.67 -9.51
CA PRO A 149 -14.95 34.58 -8.83
C PRO A 149 -13.91 33.83 -7.99
N ALA A 150 -12.87 34.51 -7.52
CA ALA A 150 -11.80 33.88 -6.74
C ALA A 150 -12.34 33.35 -5.40
N VAL A 151 -12.34 32.04 -5.23
CA VAL A 151 -12.85 31.34 -4.02
C VAL A 151 -11.84 31.36 -2.88
N ARG A 152 -10.56 31.48 -3.19
CA ARG A 152 -9.46 31.22 -2.25
C ARG A 152 -9.05 32.36 -1.35
N THR A 153 -9.49 33.56 -1.64
CA THR A 153 -9.18 34.69 -0.77
C THR A 153 -10.32 34.86 0.20
N GLY A 154 -10.21 34.35 1.42
CA GLY A 154 -11.19 34.51 2.50
C GLY A 154 -11.59 35.96 2.83
N THR A 155 -11.37 36.90 1.93
CA THR A 155 -11.80 38.28 1.95
C THR A 155 -12.97 38.45 0.95
N SER A 156 -14.08 38.48 1.51
CA SER A 156 -15.41 38.26 0.99
C SER A 156 -16.04 39.35 0.15
N SER A 157 -15.48 40.49 -0.11
CA SER A 157 -16.39 41.61 -0.43
C SER A 157 -16.20 42.28 -1.77
N ALA A 158 -15.17 42.02 -2.50
CA ALA A 158 -15.04 42.57 -3.83
C ALA A 158 -15.16 41.45 -4.86
N ALA A 159 -15.89 41.70 -5.95
CA ALA A 159 -15.89 40.85 -7.12
C ALA A 159 -14.43 40.74 -7.62
N ALA A 160 -13.67 39.85 -6.99
CA ALA A 160 -12.33 39.57 -7.43
C ALA A 160 -12.39 39.07 -8.87
N PRO A 161 -11.61 39.61 -9.77
CA PRO A 161 -11.56 39.14 -11.14
C PRO A 161 -11.11 37.67 -11.14
N ARG A 162 -11.27 37.02 -12.27
CA ARG A 162 -10.77 35.66 -12.51
C ARG A 162 -9.34 35.54 -11.95
N ASN A 163 -9.14 34.56 -11.07
CA ASN A 163 -7.80 34.24 -10.61
C ASN A 163 -7.30 33.01 -11.36
N THR A 164 -6.15 33.15 -12.02
CA THR A 164 -5.42 32.06 -12.66
C THR A 164 -4.07 31.93 -11.97
N SER A 165 -3.69 30.70 -11.62
CA SER A 165 -2.42 30.45 -10.95
C SER A 165 -1.79 29.14 -11.40
N PHE A 166 -0.46 29.10 -11.38
CA PHE A 166 0.33 27.86 -11.39
C PHE A 166 0.86 27.61 -9.98
N GLU A 167 0.80 26.39 -9.55
CA GLU A 167 1.19 26.05 -8.18
C GLU A 167 1.76 24.64 -8.10
N ILE A 168 2.59 24.40 -7.08
CA ILE A 168 2.99 23.08 -6.63
C ILE A 168 2.22 22.84 -5.33
N PRO A 169 1.04 22.18 -5.38
CA PRO A 169 0.22 22.00 -4.20
C PRO A 169 0.88 21.07 -3.18
N GLN A 170 1.60 20.06 -3.66
CA GLN A 170 2.28 19.11 -2.80
C GLN A 170 3.48 18.46 -3.49
N ALA A 171 4.53 18.23 -2.71
CA ALA A 171 5.60 17.31 -3.03
C ALA A 171 5.87 16.44 -1.80
N THR A 172 5.94 15.12 -1.98
CA THR A 172 6.17 14.16 -0.88
C THR A 172 7.45 13.39 -1.08
N LEU A 173 8.09 13.03 0.04
CA LEU A 173 9.22 12.12 0.08
C LEU A 173 9.00 11.12 1.20
N ASN A 174 9.03 9.83 0.87
CA ASN A 174 8.72 8.74 1.78
C ASN A 174 9.89 7.78 1.90
N PHE A 175 10.21 7.40 3.12
CA PHE A 175 11.15 6.34 3.45
C PHE A 175 10.38 5.27 4.21
N ALA A 176 10.43 4.03 3.74
CA ALA A 176 9.80 2.91 4.40
C ALA A 176 10.69 1.67 4.32
N GLY A 177 10.67 0.85 5.35
CA GLY A 177 11.47 -0.36 5.37
C GLY A 177 11.19 -1.22 6.58
N SER A 178 11.86 -2.37 6.62
CA SER A 178 11.79 -3.30 7.75
C SER A 178 13.01 -3.15 8.63
N LEU A 179 12.77 -2.92 9.92
CA LEU A 179 13.80 -2.95 10.96
C LEU A 179 14.17 -4.40 11.31
N TYR A 180 13.16 -5.27 11.35
CA TYR A 180 13.32 -6.68 11.66
C TYR A 180 12.26 -7.50 10.92
N ARG A 181 12.67 -8.68 10.41
CA ARG A 181 11.78 -9.69 9.85
C ARG A 181 12.16 -11.05 10.39
N ASP A 182 11.20 -11.70 11.02
CA ASP A 182 11.30 -13.11 11.35
C ASP A 182 10.70 -13.94 10.22
N TYR A 183 11.57 -14.50 9.40
CA TYR A 183 11.11 -15.31 8.26
C TYR A 183 10.60 -16.69 8.66
N SER A 184 10.90 -17.15 9.88
CA SER A 184 10.46 -18.44 10.37
C SER A 184 9.04 -18.36 10.94
N GLU A 185 8.72 -17.29 11.65
CA GLU A 185 7.42 -17.07 12.26
C GLU A 185 6.58 -15.99 11.55
N GLY A 186 7.13 -15.34 10.54
CA GLY A 186 6.43 -14.33 9.75
C GLY A 186 6.17 -13.00 10.46
N ARG A 187 6.76 -12.78 11.63
CA ARG A 187 6.65 -11.52 12.38
C ARG A 187 7.48 -10.42 11.72
N ASN A 188 7.04 -9.19 11.82
CA ASN A 188 7.72 -8.08 11.19
C ASN A 188 7.66 -6.79 12.03
N LEU A 189 8.74 -6.02 12.00
CA LEU A 189 8.83 -4.68 12.55
C LEU A 189 9.23 -3.72 11.43
N ASP A 190 8.31 -2.87 11.00
CA ASP A 190 8.48 -1.88 9.94
C ASP A 190 8.55 -0.47 10.49
N TYR A 191 9.14 0.43 9.70
CA TYR A 191 9.07 1.86 9.94
C TYR A 191 8.61 2.62 8.70
N ARG A 192 8.07 3.82 8.91
CA ARG A 192 7.81 4.80 7.87
C ARG A 192 8.16 6.18 8.37
N LEU A 193 8.88 6.93 7.52
CA LEU A 193 9.16 8.34 7.69
C LEU A 193 8.78 9.04 6.39
N ALA A 194 7.87 9.99 6.45
CA ALA A 194 7.39 10.71 5.30
C ALA A 194 7.36 12.20 5.55
N PHE A 195 7.74 12.96 4.53
CA PHE A 195 7.74 14.41 4.52
C PHE A 195 6.83 14.88 3.39
N ALA A 196 6.15 15.99 3.63
CA ALA A 196 5.42 16.69 2.60
C ALA A 196 5.76 18.18 2.64
N TYR A 197 6.12 18.70 1.48
CA TYR A 197 6.04 20.10 1.20
C TYR A 197 4.60 20.42 0.86
N ALA A 198 4.00 21.33 1.59
CA ALA A 198 2.67 21.83 1.31
C ALA A 198 2.72 23.35 1.27
N ARG A 199 2.06 23.94 0.28
CA ARG A 199 1.87 25.36 0.22
C ARG A 199 0.93 25.79 1.35
N ASN A 200 1.38 26.69 2.21
CA ASN A 200 0.51 27.32 3.18
C ASN A 200 -0.50 28.23 2.49
N SER A 201 -1.60 28.49 3.17
CA SER A 201 -2.62 29.46 2.73
C SER A 201 -1.99 30.79 2.32
N PRO A 202 -2.53 31.49 1.31
CA PRO A 202 -2.01 32.78 0.83
C PRO A 202 -1.85 33.86 1.88
N ALA A 203 -2.45 33.70 3.05
CA ALA A 203 -2.33 34.65 4.17
C ALA A 203 -1.01 34.52 4.96
N THR A 204 -0.28 33.41 4.79
CA THR A 204 1.02 33.18 5.43
C THR A 204 2.01 32.83 4.33
N ASP A 205 2.81 33.81 3.96
CA ASP A 205 3.81 33.71 2.89
C ASP A 205 4.92 32.72 3.30
N GLY A 206 4.66 31.43 3.17
CA GLY A 206 5.63 30.40 3.53
C GLY A 206 5.20 29.00 3.13
N SER A 207 6.08 28.35 2.42
CA SER A 207 6.05 26.91 2.21
C SER A 207 6.64 26.21 3.44
N GLN A 208 6.00 25.16 3.92
CA GLN A 208 6.52 24.38 5.04
C GLN A 208 6.77 22.94 4.62
N LEU A 209 7.95 22.45 4.99
CA LEU A 209 8.24 21.03 4.97
C LEU A 209 7.76 20.45 6.32
N ASN A 210 6.77 19.58 6.26
CA ASN A 210 6.20 18.96 7.45
C ASN A 210 6.46 17.45 7.44
N VAL A 211 6.71 16.90 8.62
CA VAL A 211 6.66 15.45 8.81
C VAL A 211 5.20 15.02 8.74
N THR A 212 4.86 14.17 7.80
CA THR A 212 3.51 13.62 7.67
C THR A 212 3.38 12.33 8.43
N ASP A 213 4.21 11.34 8.13
CA ASP A 213 4.20 10.06 8.83
C ASP A 213 5.57 9.85 9.52
N ALA A 214 5.55 9.43 10.77
CA ALA A 214 6.73 9.05 11.53
C ALA A 214 6.32 7.98 12.55
N TYR A 215 6.43 6.72 12.16
CA TYR A 215 5.96 5.63 13.00
C TYR A 215 6.76 4.35 12.85
N VAL A 216 6.64 3.50 13.86
CA VAL A 216 7.06 2.10 13.85
C VAL A 216 5.81 1.23 13.92
N ARG A 217 5.79 0.16 13.11
CA ARG A 217 4.68 -0.77 13.02
C ARG A 217 5.16 -2.19 13.29
N TYR A 218 4.60 -2.80 14.32
CA TYR A 218 4.84 -4.19 14.68
C TYR A 218 3.69 -5.07 14.21
N SER A 219 4.01 -6.17 13.53
CA SER A 219 3.07 -7.21 13.08
C SER A 219 3.37 -8.48 13.88
N PRO A 220 2.60 -8.78 14.95
CA PRO A 220 2.84 -9.94 15.82
C PRO A 220 2.42 -11.27 15.20
N LEU A 221 1.50 -11.24 14.23
CA LEU A 221 1.05 -12.42 13.50
C LEU A 221 1.82 -12.57 12.19
N PRO A 222 1.89 -13.79 11.63
CA PRO A 222 2.51 -14.06 10.35
C PRO A 222 1.90 -13.22 9.24
N THR A 223 2.62 -12.21 8.75
CA THR A 223 2.16 -11.36 7.63
C THR A 223 2.73 -11.79 6.28
N LEU A 224 3.70 -12.71 6.30
CA LEU A 224 4.45 -13.18 5.13
C LEU A 224 3.98 -14.56 4.64
N THR A 225 3.17 -15.25 5.43
CA THR A 225 2.60 -16.55 5.14
C THR A 225 1.25 -16.40 4.41
N GLY A 226 0.39 -17.30 4.41
CA GLY A 226 -0.77 -17.38 3.54
C GLY A 226 -1.70 -16.16 3.45
N LEU A 227 -2.54 -16.17 2.45
CA LEU A 227 -3.61 -15.20 2.27
C LEU A 227 -4.72 -15.39 3.31
N GLU A 228 -4.86 -16.60 3.85
CA GLU A 228 -5.91 -16.99 4.82
C GLU A 228 -5.66 -16.47 6.23
N ASP A 229 -4.39 -16.15 6.54
CA ASP A 229 -4.03 -15.74 7.89
C ASP A 229 -4.62 -14.37 8.23
N PRO A 230 -5.22 -14.20 9.42
CA PRO A 230 -5.66 -12.90 9.91
C PRO A 230 -4.45 -11.99 10.13
N ARG A 231 -4.63 -10.72 9.85
CA ARG A 231 -3.58 -9.71 10.01
C ARG A 231 -3.81 -8.89 11.27
N LEU A 232 -2.74 -8.61 11.98
CA LEU A 232 -2.76 -7.71 13.14
C LEU A 232 -1.52 -6.82 13.09
N THR A 233 -1.71 -5.53 13.27
CA THR A 233 -0.61 -4.55 13.32
C THR A 233 -0.80 -3.58 14.47
N LEU A 234 0.29 -3.26 15.17
CA LEU A 234 0.36 -2.24 16.19
C LEU A 234 1.28 -1.13 15.67
N THR A 235 0.74 0.06 15.47
CA THR A 235 1.49 1.20 14.93
C THR A 235 1.59 2.29 15.98
N PHE A 236 2.81 2.68 16.33
CA PHE A 236 3.10 3.76 17.27
C PHE A 236 3.86 4.89 16.60
N GLY A 237 3.40 6.11 16.80
CA GLY A 237 3.98 7.32 16.23
C GLY A 237 2.95 8.19 15.53
N GLN A 238 3.43 9.11 14.68
CA GLN A 238 2.56 9.98 13.90
C GLN A 238 2.07 9.25 12.64
N GLN A 239 0.76 9.12 12.51
CA GLN A 239 0.11 8.38 11.45
C GLN A 239 -1.28 8.91 11.13
N GLN A 240 -1.81 8.52 9.96
CA GLN A 240 -3.18 8.83 9.58
C GLN A 240 -4.16 8.10 10.50
N ILE A 241 -5.16 8.82 11.00
CA ILE A 241 -6.22 8.24 11.84
C ILE A 241 -7.19 7.38 11.00
N PRO A 242 -7.69 6.27 11.56
CA PRO A 242 -8.63 5.39 10.86
C PRO A 242 -10.06 5.93 10.94
N PHE A 243 -10.37 6.94 10.11
CA PHE A 243 -11.73 7.49 10.01
C PHE A 243 -12.16 7.55 8.55
N GLY A 244 -13.33 6.99 8.24
CA GLY A 244 -13.90 6.98 6.89
C GLY A 244 -13.02 6.27 5.85
N LEU A 245 -13.19 6.59 4.59
CA LEU A 245 -12.43 6.09 3.45
C LEU A 245 -11.38 7.08 2.99
N GLU A 246 -11.81 8.29 2.58
CA GLU A 246 -10.94 9.24 1.88
C GLU A 246 -9.80 9.75 2.76
N ALA A 247 -10.02 9.86 4.07
CA ALA A 247 -8.97 10.23 5.02
C ALA A 247 -7.78 9.26 4.99
N GLN A 248 -8.02 7.97 4.72
CA GLN A 248 -7.01 6.92 4.75
C GLN A 248 -6.33 6.69 3.38
N ILE A 249 -6.89 7.24 2.30
CA ILE A 249 -6.34 7.14 0.95
C ILE A 249 -5.37 8.30 0.73
N GLY A 250 -4.15 7.99 0.29
CA GLY A 250 -3.17 9.01 -0.11
C GLY A 250 -3.73 9.90 -1.23
N GLU A 251 -3.37 11.17 -1.22
CA GLU A 251 -3.85 12.13 -2.23
C GLU A 251 -3.49 11.70 -3.65
N GLU A 252 -2.35 11.02 -3.79
CA GLU A 252 -1.87 10.48 -5.05
C GLU A 252 -2.79 9.40 -5.66
N LEU A 253 -3.62 8.74 -4.86
CA LEU A 253 -4.50 7.66 -5.31
C LEU A 253 -5.95 8.12 -5.55
N ARG A 254 -6.31 9.30 -5.10
CA ARG A 254 -7.69 9.80 -5.20
C ARG A 254 -8.09 10.11 -6.65
N PRO A 255 -9.33 9.81 -7.05
CA PRO A 255 -9.86 10.20 -8.36
C PRO A 255 -10.06 11.72 -8.47
N VAL A 256 -10.44 12.38 -7.36
CA VAL A 256 -10.74 13.80 -7.29
C VAL A 256 -9.57 14.56 -6.69
N ILE A 257 -9.17 15.68 -7.29
CA ILE A 257 -8.05 16.50 -6.82
C ILE A 257 -8.29 17.04 -5.40
N ASN A 258 -9.46 17.61 -5.15
CA ASN A 258 -9.80 18.20 -3.86
C ASN A 258 -10.36 17.13 -2.90
N SER A 259 -9.92 17.18 -1.64
CA SER A 259 -10.48 16.36 -0.57
C SER A 259 -11.91 16.77 -0.24
N ALA A 260 -12.67 15.84 0.36
CA ALA A 260 -13.98 16.14 0.90
C ALA A 260 -13.92 17.28 1.92
N GLN A 261 -14.88 18.18 1.86
CA GLN A 261 -14.94 19.37 2.71
C GLN A 261 -14.92 19.03 4.20
N PHE A 262 -15.65 17.97 4.59
CA PHE A 262 -15.75 17.57 5.98
C PHE A 262 -14.42 17.06 6.56
N LEU A 263 -13.48 16.57 5.75
CA LEU A 263 -12.17 16.12 6.24
C LEU A 263 -11.42 17.26 6.93
N GLY A 264 -11.43 18.45 6.30
CA GLY A 264 -10.89 19.67 6.89
C GLY A 264 -11.79 20.24 7.98
N GLY A 265 -13.10 20.35 7.70
CA GLY A 265 -14.07 20.97 8.62
C GLY A 265 -14.21 20.23 9.95
N LEU A 266 -14.19 18.90 9.95
CA LEU A 266 -14.23 18.09 11.19
C LEU A 266 -12.84 17.74 11.73
N GLY A 267 -11.77 18.02 11.00
CA GLY A 267 -10.40 17.68 11.37
C GLY A 267 -10.10 16.19 11.40
N VAL A 268 -10.86 15.37 10.66
CA VAL A 268 -10.67 13.91 10.59
C VAL A 268 -9.71 13.48 9.47
N GLY A 269 -9.35 14.39 8.58
CA GLY A 269 -8.33 14.15 7.54
C GLY A 269 -6.89 14.35 8.02
N THR A 270 -6.67 14.63 9.31
CA THR A 270 -5.35 14.95 9.85
C THR A 270 -4.66 13.76 10.49
N ARG A 271 -3.33 13.80 10.52
CA ARG A 271 -2.51 12.83 11.25
C ARG A 271 -2.47 13.13 12.72
N GLN A 272 -2.29 12.09 13.52
CA GLN A 272 -2.18 12.19 14.98
C GLN A 272 -1.02 11.32 15.48
N ILE A 273 -0.45 11.72 16.62
CA ILE A 273 0.55 10.92 17.33
C ILE A 273 -0.18 10.03 18.32
N GLY A 274 0.08 8.73 18.27
CA GLY A 274 -0.54 7.77 19.18
C GLY A 274 -0.27 6.32 18.80
N LEU A 275 -0.99 5.43 19.46
CA LEU A 275 -0.99 4.00 19.22
C LEU A 275 -2.29 3.61 18.51
N ILE A 276 -2.16 2.93 17.37
CA ILE A 276 -3.31 2.41 16.63
C ILE A 276 -3.07 0.92 16.35
N VAL A 277 -4.03 0.11 16.71
CA VAL A 277 -4.13 -1.32 16.41
C VAL A 277 -5.03 -1.47 15.21
N ARG A 278 -4.57 -2.18 14.17
CA ARG A 278 -5.37 -2.53 12.99
C ARG A 278 -5.30 -4.01 12.76
N GLY A 279 -6.41 -4.58 12.36
CA GLY A 279 -6.47 -6.00 12.04
C GLY A 279 -7.65 -6.34 11.16
N ASP A 280 -7.69 -7.59 10.79
CA ASP A 280 -8.81 -8.15 10.04
C ASP A 280 -9.20 -9.52 10.60
N PHE A 281 -10.33 -10.01 10.14
CA PHE A 281 -10.88 -11.29 10.57
C PHE A 281 -11.55 -11.98 9.38
N ASP A 282 -11.42 -13.33 9.33
CA ASP A 282 -12.08 -14.24 8.40
C ASP A 282 -12.01 -13.76 6.93
N PRO A 283 -10.81 -13.74 6.33
CA PRO A 283 -10.67 -13.30 4.95
C PRO A 283 -11.17 -14.38 3.98
N TYR A 284 -12.05 -14.01 3.07
CA TYR A 284 -12.30 -14.80 1.87
C TYR A 284 -11.07 -14.76 0.97
N VAL A 285 -10.61 -15.93 0.52
CA VAL A 285 -9.39 -16.04 -0.30
C VAL A 285 -9.69 -16.82 -1.58
N ASP A 286 -9.25 -16.27 -2.71
CA ASP A 286 -9.18 -16.97 -3.98
C ASP A 286 -7.72 -17.00 -4.45
N TYR A 287 -7.10 -18.16 -4.36
CA TYR A 287 -5.70 -18.35 -4.75
C TYR A 287 -5.47 -18.23 -6.25
N GLY A 288 -6.47 -18.53 -7.08
CA GLY A 288 -6.38 -18.45 -8.53
C GLY A 288 -6.17 -17.01 -9.01
N PHE A 289 -6.74 -16.06 -8.30
CA PHE A 289 -6.67 -14.63 -8.62
C PHE A 289 -5.83 -13.82 -7.61
N ASN A 290 -5.18 -14.49 -6.64
CA ASN A 290 -4.47 -13.81 -5.55
C ASN A 290 -5.34 -12.76 -4.86
N TYR A 291 -6.63 -13.05 -4.72
CA TYR A 291 -7.64 -12.17 -4.16
C TYR A 291 -7.87 -12.49 -2.70
N ARG A 292 -7.92 -11.44 -1.87
CA ARG A 292 -8.18 -11.52 -0.44
C ARG A 292 -9.13 -10.42 -0.03
N ALA A 293 -10.29 -10.81 0.51
CA ALA A 293 -11.30 -9.88 1.02
C ALA A 293 -11.61 -10.24 2.49
N PRO A 294 -11.09 -9.49 3.46
CA PRO A 294 -11.44 -9.68 4.87
C PRO A 294 -12.93 -9.45 5.08
N LEU A 295 -13.60 -10.39 5.74
CA LEU A 295 -15.01 -10.24 6.14
C LEU A 295 -15.18 -9.02 7.03
N LEU A 296 -14.28 -8.85 8.01
CA LEU A 296 -14.26 -7.75 8.94
C LEU A 296 -12.87 -7.13 9.04
N GLU A 297 -12.76 -5.83 8.87
CA GLU A 297 -11.56 -5.05 9.16
C GLU A 297 -11.84 -4.14 10.36
N TYR A 298 -10.89 -4.04 11.27
CA TYR A 298 -11.03 -3.16 12.44
C TYR A 298 -9.79 -2.32 12.69
N ALA A 299 -10.01 -1.15 13.26
CA ALA A 299 -8.95 -0.29 13.77
C ALA A 299 -9.41 0.37 15.07
N LEU A 300 -8.56 0.35 16.08
CA LEU A 300 -8.78 1.02 17.37
C LEU A 300 -7.53 1.81 17.73
N GLY A 301 -7.69 3.05 18.18
CA GLY A 301 -6.56 3.90 18.47
C GLY A 301 -6.77 4.80 19.67
N VAL A 302 -5.63 5.15 20.28
CA VAL A 302 -5.51 6.17 21.33
C VAL A 302 -4.48 7.18 20.83
N VAL A 303 -4.90 8.44 20.70
CA VAL A 303 -4.09 9.51 20.12
C VAL A 303 -4.11 10.77 21.00
N ASN A 304 -3.14 11.66 20.76
CA ASN A 304 -3.07 12.92 21.54
C ASN A 304 -4.23 13.89 21.27
N GLY A 305 -4.83 13.88 20.08
CA GLY A 305 -5.89 14.82 19.75
C GLY A 305 -5.43 16.22 19.32
N SER A 306 -4.15 16.54 19.52
CA SER A 306 -3.59 17.88 19.28
C SER A 306 -3.22 18.17 17.82
N GLY A 307 -3.34 17.17 16.92
CA GLY A 307 -2.94 17.27 15.51
C GLY A 307 -1.50 16.81 15.24
N PRO A 308 -1.04 16.94 13.99
CA PRO A 308 0.29 16.50 13.60
C PRO A 308 1.39 17.41 14.17
N ASN A 309 2.58 16.84 14.37
CA ASN A 309 3.80 17.54 14.80
C ASN A 309 3.67 18.32 16.11
N LYS A 310 2.77 17.87 16.98
CA LYS A 310 2.50 18.50 18.28
C LYS A 310 2.47 17.46 19.39
N SER A 311 3.03 17.83 20.53
CA SER A 311 2.82 17.09 21.79
C SER A 311 1.37 17.26 22.26
N ASP A 312 0.98 16.45 23.23
CA ASP A 312 -0.32 16.60 23.87
C ASP A 312 -0.45 17.97 24.54
N ASP A 313 -1.54 18.65 24.26
CA ASP A 313 -1.82 20.00 24.72
C ASP A 313 -2.84 20.05 25.89
N ASN A 314 -3.41 18.90 26.28
CA ASN A 314 -4.52 18.89 27.24
C ASN A 314 -4.56 17.70 28.21
N ASN A 315 -3.58 16.82 28.23
CA ASN A 315 -3.52 15.60 29.05
C ASN A 315 -4.70 14.63 28.87
N HIS A 316 -5.54 14.83 27.85
CA HIS A 316 -6.64 13.95 27.53
C HIS A 316 -6.34 13.20 26.25
N LYS A 317 -6.46 11.88 26.28
CA LYS A 317 -6.27 11.06 25.07
C LYS A 317 -7.60 10.89 24.35
N ASP A 318 -7.55 11.07 23.05
CA ASP A 318 -8.70 10.85 22.18
C ASP A 318 -8.73 9.41 21.71
N TRP A 319 -9.92 8.85 21.67
CA TRP A 319 -10.18 7.49 21.23
C TRP A 319 -10.77 7.49 19.83
N ILE A 320 -10.28 6.60 19.00
CA ILE A 320 -10.80 6.44 17.65
C ILE A 320 -10.99 4.96 17.33
N GLY A 321 -12.05 4.66 16.59
CA GLY A 321 -12.33 3.31 16.13
C GLY A 321 -13.00 3.31 14.76
N ARG A 322 -12.72 2.30 13.97
CA ARG A 322 -13.36 2.00 12.69
C ARG A 322 -13.57 0.49 12.59
N VAL A 323 -14.71 0.12 12.05
CA VAL A 323 -15.02 -1.26 11.65
C VAL A 323 -15.56 -1.20 10.23
N ALA A 324 -15.09 -2.10 9.37
CA ALA A 324 -15.59 -2.24 8.02
C ALA A 324 -15.90 -3.71 7.71
N PHE A 325 -17.04 -3.92 7.08
CA PHE A 325 -17.52 -5.23 6.64
C PHE A 325 -17.43 -5.29 5.11
N THR A 326 -16.79 -6.32 4.58
CA THR A 326 -16.75 -6.62 3.14
C THR A 326 -17.66 -7.79 2.84
N LEU A 327 -18.46 -7.70 1.79
CA LEU A 327 -19.37 -8.77 1.41
C LEU A 327 -18.58 -10.02 0.99
N PRO A 328 -18.77 -11.19 1.65
CA PRO A 328 -18.01 -12.41 1.36
C PRO A 328 -18.60 -13.10 0.13
N VAL A 329 -18.21 -12.68 -1.04
CA VAL A 329 -18.64 -13.22 -2.33
C VAL A 329 -17.44 -13.66 -3.15
N ASP A 330 -17.65 -14.57 -4.09
CA ASP A 330 -16.59 -15.06 -4.97
C ASP A 330 -16.01 -13.96 -5.89
N TYR A 331 -14.85 -14.25 -6.50
CA TYR A 331 -14.12 -13.32 -7.34
C TYR A 331 -14.93 -12.81 -8.54
N TYR A 332 -15.81 -13.62 -9.09
CA TYR A 332 -16.62 -13.25 -10.26
C TYR A 332 -17.90 -12.52 -9.93
N SER A 333 -18.24 -12.40 -8.64
CA SER A 333 -19.44 -11.71 -8.22
C SER A 333 -19.37 -10.22 -8.56
N ILE A 334 -20.44 -9.69 -9.08
CA ILE A 334 -20.63 -8.25 -9.30
C ILE A 334 -20.56 -7.45 -7.99
N PHE A 335 -20.84 -8.07 -6.84
CA PHE A 335 -20.72 -7.45 -5.52
C PHE A 335 -19.35 -7.60 -4.87
N ARG A 336 -18.38 -8.14 -5.61
CA ARG A 336 -17.00 -8.14 -5.16
C ARG A 336 -16.55 -6.73 -4.81
N GLU A 337 -15.82 -6.60 -3.70
CA GLU A 337 -15.31 -5.32 -3.18
C GLU A 337 -16.38 -4.35 -2.62
N LEU A 338 -17.62 -4.79 -2.47
CA LEU A 338 -18.61 -4.00 -1.77
C LEU A 338 -18.31 -4.02 -0.27
N LYS A 339 -18.02 -2.84 0.28
CA LYS A 339 -17.60 -2.65 1.68
C LYS A 339 -18.45 -1.58 2.35
N PHE A 340 -18.82 -1.82 3.60
CA PHE A 340 -19.54 -0.90 4.47
C PHE A 340 -18.69 -0.60 5.70
N GLY A 341 -18.50 0.66 6.04
CA GLY A 341 -17.70 1.06 7.19
C GLY A 341 -18.45 1.98 8.13
N VAL A 342 -18.08 1.91 9.41
CA VAL A 342 -18.51 2.86 10.45
C VAL A 342 -17.29 3.31 11.24
N SER A 343 -17.26 4.59 11.62
CA SER A 343 -16.15 5.20 12.32
C SER A 343 -16.65 6.05 13.49
N GLY A 344 -15.90 6.04 14.57
CA GLY A 344 -16.15 6.86 15.75
C GLY A 344 -14.88 7.49 16.27
N TYR A 345 -14.97 8.74 16.70
CA TYR A 345 -13.90 9.48 17.37
C TYR A 345 -14.48 10.18 18.58
N LYS A 346 -13.85 10.04 19.72
CA LYS A 346 -14.27 10.65 20.97
C LYS A 346 -13.08 11.31 21.65
N GLY A 347 -13.16 12.61 21.83
CA GLY A 347 -12.06 13.37 22.36
C GLY A 347 -12.46 14.69 23.01
N LYS A 348 -11.42 15.47 23.33
CA LYS A 348 -11.56 16.82 23.88
C LYS A 348 -10.66 17.80 23.14
N LYS A 349 -11.11 19.03 23.04
CA LYS A 349 -10.32 20.15 22.53
C LYS A 349 -10.17 21.21 23.61
N ASN A 350 -9.04 21.91 23.59
CA ASN A 350 -8.85 23.09 24.40
C ASN A 350 -9.73 24.24 23.89
N LEU A 351 -10.37 24.94 24.82
CA LEU A 351 -11.07 26.20 24.55
C LEU A 351 -10.11 27.35 24.83
N VAL A 352 -9.95 28.23 23.85
CA VAL A 352 -9.08 29.40 23.93
C VAL A 352 -9.94 30.65 23.92
N THR A 353 -9.69 31.57 24.82
CA THR A 353 -10.47 32.82 24.94
C THR A 353 -9.71 33.96 24.24
N GLY A 354 -10.39 34.63 23.29
CA GLY A 354 -9.85 35.79 22.61
C GLY A 354 -8.69 35.48 21.67
N SER A 355 -7.86 36.47 21.37
CA SER A 355 -6.62 36.31 20.61
C SER A 355 -5.47 35.69 21.42
N SER A 356 -5.73 35.34 22.67
CA SER A 356 -4.79 34.76 23.62
C SER A 356 -4.64 33.27 23.39
N THR A 357 -3.43 32.77 23.61
CA THR A 357 -3.13 31.32 23.68
C THR A 357 -3.56 30.69 25.01
N THR A 358 -4.25 31.44 25.87
CA THR A 358 -4.64 30.99 27.22
C THR A 358 -5.83 30.02 27.11
N VAL A 359 -5.63 28.81 27.60
CA VAL A 359 -6.67 27.79 27.69
C VAL A 359 -7.65 28.16 28.81
N SER A 360 -8.92 28.37 28.44
CA SER A 360 -10.01 28.70 29.39
C SER A 360 -10.78 27.47 29.87
N GLY A 361 -10.57 26.32 29.26
CA GLY A 361 -11.25 25.06 29.59
C GLY A 361 -11.10 24.03 28.50
N GLN A 362 -11.81 22.92 28.67
CA GLN A 362 -11.85 21.84 27.67
C GLN A 362 -13.31 21.59 27.28
N ALA A 363 -13.51 21.26 26.00
CA ALA A 363 -14.80 20.93 25.45
C ALA A 363 -14.77 19.58 24.70
N ARG A 364 -15.95 19.00 24.55
CA ARG A 364 -16.19 17.80 23.76
C ARG A 364 -15.75 17.99 22.31
N ARG A 365 -15.21 16.91 21.73
CA ARG A 365 -14.88 16.79 20.31
C ARG A 365 -15.19 15.37 19.86
N ASP A 366 -16.41 15.13 19.40
CA ASP A 366 -16.84 13.80 18.95
C ASP A 366 -17.09 13.82 17.44
N ARG A 367 -16.77 12.71 16.78
CA ARG A 367 -17.02 12.50 15.35
C ARG A 367 -17.61 11.12 15.12
N TYR A 368 -18.55 11.04 14.21
CA TYR A 368 -19.20 9.80 13.79
C TYR A 368 -19.19 9.76 12.27
N GLY A 369 -18.95 8.60 11.70
CA GLY A 369 -18.91 8.42 10.24
C GLY A 369 -19.47 7.09 9.82
N ALA A 370 -20.01 7.06 8.62
CA ALA A 370 -20.41 5.86 7.91
C ALA A 370 -19.98 5.97 6.44
N ASP A 371 -19.58 4.86 5.86
CA ASP A 371 -19.09 4.85 4.49
C ASP A 371 -19.49 3.59 3.73
N ILE A 372 -19.54 3.74 2.40
CA ILE A 372 -19.78 2.66 1.44
C ILE A 372 -18.70 2.77 0.37
N TYR A 373 -18.01 1.68 0.12
CA TYR A 373 -17.03 1.55 -0.94
C TYR A 373 -17.43 0.44 -1.89
N TYR A 374 -17.42 0.73 -3.17
CA TYR A 374 -17.59 -0.23 -4.24
C TYR A 374 -16.67 0.13 -5.41
N ASN A 375 -15.85 -0.81 -5.84
CA ASN A 375 -14.95 -0.63 -6.97
C ASN A 375 -14.84 -1.94 -7.75
N HIS A 376 -15.76 -2.15 -8.67
CA HIS A 376 -15.77 -3.29 -9.57
C HIS A 376 -15.70 -2.79 -11.01
N ALA A 377 -14.54 -2.95 -11.63
CA ALA A 377 -14.31 -2.44 -12.98
C ALA A 377 -15.46 -2.83 -13.94
N PRO A 378 -15.95 -1.89 -14.76
CA PRO A 378 -15.43 -0.53 -14.96
C PRO A 378 -15.99 0.51 -13.98
N PHE A 379 -16.90 0.16 -13.08
CA PHE A 379 -17.61 1.10 -12.21
C PHE A 379 -17.04 1.16 -10.81
N GLY A 380 -17.03 2.36 -10.22
CA GLY A 380 -16.75 2.53 -8.81
C GLY A 380 -17.65 3.61 -8.20
N ILE A 381 -17.98 3.39 -6.92
CA ILE A 381 -18.82 4.32 -6.13
C ILE A 381 -18.22 4.40 -4.74
N THR A 382 -18.03 5.62 -4.24
CA THR A 382 -17.66 5.88 -2.85
C THR A 382 -18.64 6.88 -2.25
N TYR A 383 -19.16 6.56 -1.10
CA TYR A 383 -20.02 7.44 -0.31
C TYR A 383 -19.49 7.51 1.11
N GLU A 384 -19.38 8.71 1.65
CA GLU A 384 -19.10 8.93 3.05
C GLU A 384 -20.04 9.97 3.65
N TYR A 385 -20.43 9.70 4.89
CA TYR A 385 -21.16 10.61 5.77
C TYR A 385 -20.37 10.81 7.05
N ALA A 386 -20.27 12.04 7.53
CA ALA A 386 -19.63 12.37 8.79
C ALA A 386 -20.41 13.45 9.54
N GLU A 387 -20.51 13.27 10.86
CA GLU A 387 -21.10 14.23 11.82
C GLU A 387 -20.07 14.58 12.88
N GLY A 388 -19.96 15.86 13.22
CA GLY A 388 -19.16 16.38 14.32
C GLY A 388 -20.03 16.98 15.42
N ARG A 389 -19.57 16.84 16.67
CA ARG A 389 -20.16 17.51 17.83
C ARG A 389 -19.05 18.15 18.63
N ASP A 390 -19.05 19.46 18.66
CA ASP A 390 -18.06 20.27 19.33
C ASP A 390 -18.70 21.10 20.47
N GLY A 391 -18.24 20.85 21.68
CA GLY A 391 -18.65 21.67 22.83
C GLY A 391 -18.12 23.11 22.73
N VAL A 392 -18.86 24.05 23.29
CA VAL A 392 -18.54 25.46 23.30
C VAL A 392 -18.20 25.96 24.69
N ALA A 393 -17.51 27.09 24.76
CA ALA A 393 -17.22 27.76 26.01
C ALA A 393 -18.52 28.23 26.72
N GLY A 394 -18.54 28.18 28.07
CA GLY A 394 -19.68 28.66 28.84
C GLY A 394 -20.87 27.69 28.94
N GLY A 395 -20.73 26.44 28.48
CA GLY A 395 -21.77 25.41 28.63
C GLY A 395 -22.99 25.58 27.73
N GLY A 396 -22.84 26.29 26.62
CA GLY A 396 -23.88 26.39 25.58
C GLY A 396 -24.08 25.07 24.85
N PRO A 397 -25.10 24.98 23.96
CA PRO A 397 -25.36 23.79 23.17
C PRO A 397 -24.19 23.47 22.23
N ASP A 398 -23.88 22.18 22.08
CA ASP A 398 -22.83 21.71 21.18
C ASP A 398 -23.10 22.18 19.73
N ILE A 399 -22.05 22.60 19.06
CA ILE A 399 -22.08 22.82 17.61
C ILE A 399 -22.11 21.45 16.92
N LYS A 400 -23.12 21.23 16.10
CA LYS A 400 -23.25 20.03 15.27
C LYS A 400 -22.90 20.37 13.84
N SER A 401 -21.88 19.72 13.30
CA SER A 401 -21.45 19.86 11.92
C SER A 401 -21.78 18.57 11.14
N ARG A 402 -22.09 18.68 9.87
CA ARG A 402 -22.42 17.53 9.03
C ARG A 402 -21.76 17.66 7.65
N GLY A 403 -21.19 16.57 7.14
CA GLY A 403 -20.69 16.50 5.79
C GLY A 403 -20.90 15.15 5.16
N GLN A 404 -21.01 15.14 3.86
CA GLN A 404 -21.13 13.91 3.08
C GLN A 404 -20.67 14.14 1.64
N TYR A 405 -20.20 13.09 1.01
CA TYR A 405 -19.99 13.10 -0.43
C TYR A 405 -20.36 11.77 -1.08
N LEU A 406 -20.70 11.86 -2.34
CA LEU A 406 -20.86 10.72 -3.24
C LEU A 406 -19.97 10.94 -4.46
N THR A 407 -19.07 9.98 -4.73
CA THR A 407 -18.26 9.95 -5.95
C THR A 407 -18.63 8.71 -6.75
N ALA A 408 -18.91 8.89 -8.02
CA ALA A 408 -19.06 7.79 -8.97
C ALA A 408 -18.01 7.94 -10.06
N PHE A 409 -17.42 6.83 -10.49
CA PHE A 409 -16.41 6.83 -11.55
C PHE A 409 -16.55 5.63 -12.47
N TYR A 410 -16.12 5.85 -13.71
CA TYR A 410 -16.06 4.82 -14.75
C TYR A 410 -14.64 4.77 -15.31
N THR A 411 -14.00 3.60 -15.22
CA THR A 411 -12.62 3.39 -15.63
C THR A 411 -12.54 2.41 -16.78
N TRP A 412 -11.79 2.75 -17.82
CA TRP A 412 -11.54 1.86 -18.96
C TRP A 412 -10.07 1.92 -19.39
N GLY A 413 -9.66 0.97 -20.22
CA GLY A 413 -8.28 0.76 -20.61
C GLY A 413 -7.65 -0.39 -19.84
N GLU A 414 -6.33 -0.39 -19.74
CA GLU A 414 -5.61 -1.41 -19.00
C GLU A 414 -5.83 -1.25 -17.49
N GLN A 415 -6.13 -2.35 -16.81
CA GLN A 415 -6.21 -2.33 -15.35
C GLN A 415 -4.82 -2.46 -14.74
N TRP A 416 -4.50 -1.58 -13.79
CA TRP A 416 -3.28 -1.66 -13.03
C TRP A 416 -3.38 -2.75 -11.98
N VAL A 417 -2.40 -3.66 -11.97
CA VAL A 417 -2.22 -4.54 -10.84
C VAL A 417 -1.33 -3.81 -9.84
N ALA A 418 -1.87 -3.43 -8.70
CA ALA A 418 -1.20 -2.64 -7.67
C ALA A 418 0.17 -3.19 -7.21
N SER A 419 0.46 -4.46 -7.49
CA SER A 419 1.73 -5.10 -7.14
C SER A 419 2.82 -4.98 -8.20
N SER A 420 2.53 -4.50 -9.42
CA SER A 420 3.52 -4.49 -10.48
C SER A 420 4.32 -3.18 -10.51
N ARG A 421 5.32 -3.09 -9.63
CA ARG A 421 6.34 -2.03 -9.66
C ARG A 421 7.11 -1.97 -11.00
N ASN A 422 7.07 -3.03 -11.79
CA ASN A 422 7.73 -3.11 -13.08
C ASN A 422 6.98 -2.37 -14.18
N GLN A 423 5.70 -2.12 -14.00
CA GLN A 423 4.86 -1.50 -15.02
C GLN A 423 5.30 -0.06 -15.32
N ALA A 424 5.62 0.73 -14.29
CA ALA A 424 6.13 2.09 -14.46
C ALA A 424 7.51 2.17 -15.12
N LYS A 425 8.29 1.08 -15.12
CA LYS A 425 9.65 1.03 -15.66
C LYS A 425 9.70 0.83 -17.18
N TYR A 426 8.65 0.24 -17.76
CA TYR A 426 8.57 -0.11 -19.18
C TYR A 426 7.42 0.59 -19.90
N ASP A 427 6.85 1.64 -19.29
CA ASP A 427 5.71 2.33 -19.85
C ASP A 427 6.09 3.18 -21.05
N ASP A 428 5.28 3.05 -22.10
CA ASP A 428 5.21 4.00 -23.17
C ASP A 428 4.73 5.36 -22.64
N TYR A 429 5.05 6.44 -23.36
CA TYR A 429 4.61 7.81 -22.98
C TYR A 429 3.09 8.03 -23.08
N TRP A 430 2.31 7.02 -23.47
CA TRP A 430 0.87 7.12 -23.62
C TRP A 430 0.13 6.63 -22.38
N PRO A 431 -0.96 7.30 -22.00
CA PRO A 431 -1.78 6.84 -20.91
C PRO A 431 -2.43 5.50 -21.26
N LYS A 432 -2.49 4.59 -20.29
CA LYS A 432 -3.02 3.24 -20.45
C LYS A 432 -4.42 3.08 -19.90
N SER A 433 -4.78 3.88 -18.92
CA SER A 433 -6.11 3.88 -18.30
C SER A 433 -6.69 5.26 -18.28
N TYR A 434 -8.01 5.30 -18.38
CA TYR A 434 -8.81 6.50 -18.46
C TYR A 434 -9.94 6.39 -17.44
N GLN A 435 -10.27 7.48 -16.78
CA GLN A 435 -11.34 7.50 -15.80
C GLN A 435 -12.14 8.79 -15.91
N LEU A 436 -13.45 8.65 -16.10
CA LEU A 436 -14.41 9.74 -15.89
C LEU A 436 -14.98 9.64 -14.49
N PHE A 437 -15.20 10.76 -13.83
CA PHE A 437 -15.83 10.77 -12.52
C PHE A 437 -16.74 11.98 -12.34
N ALA A 438 -17.69 11.82 -11.42
CA ALA A 438 -18.51 12.89 -10.90
C ALA A 438 -18.59 12.76 -9.38
N ARG A 439 -18.58 13.91 -8.68
CA ARG A 439 -18.68 13.98 -7.23
C ARG A 439 -19.65 15.07 -6.83
N TYR A 440 -20.47 14.79 -5.83
CA TYR A 440 -21.23 15.78 -5.10
C TYR A 440 -20.81 15.74 -3.64
N ASP A 441 -20.38 16.88 -3.12
CA ASP A 441 -19.82 17.04 -1.77
C ASP A 441 -20.55 18.20 -1.08
N THR A 442 -21.06 17.96 0.12
CA THR A 442 -21.79 18.96 0.91
C THR A 442 -21.25 19.00 2.33
N PHE A 443 -21.14 20.21 2.87
CA PHE A 443 -20.70 20.45 4.24
C PHE A 443 -21.49 21.57 4.88
N ASP A 444 -22.00 21.31 6.09
CA ASP A 444 -22.73 22.20 6.94
C ASP A 444 -21.95 22.34 8.26
N PRO A 445 -21.27 23.47 8.50
CA PRO A 445 -20.45 23.69 9.68
C PRO A 445 -21.25 23.75 10.97
N ASN A 446 -22.51 24.23 10.91
CA ASN A 446 -23.38 24.29 12.08
C ASN A 446 -24.85 24.11 11.69
N THR A 447 -25.34 22.90 11.82
CA THR A 447 -26.74 22.53 11.44
C THR A 447 -27.83 23.30 12.19
N ALA A 448 -27.50 24.09 13.22
CA ALA A 448 -28.42 24.94 13.95
C ALA A 448 -28.50 26.39 13.39
N VAL A 449 -27.60 26.73 12.47
CA VAL A 449 -27.50 28.06 11.85
C VAL A 449 -27.76 27.91 10.37
N GLY A 450 -28.59 28.77 9.79
CA GLY A 450 -28.78 28.81 8.35
C GLY A 450 -27.73 29.68 7.67
N ASN A 451 -27.59 29.50 6.37
CA ASN A 451 -26.71 30.26 5.48
C ASN A 451 -25.19 30.00 5.67
N ASP A 452 -24.79 28.84 6.17
CA ASP A 452 -23.38 28.48 6.31
C ASP A 452 -22.99 27.19 5.56
N LYS A 453 -23.95 26.51 4.98
CA LYS A 453 -23.75 25.29 4.18
C LYS A 453 -23.10 25.60 2.83
N SER A 454 -22.22 24.71 2.39
CA SER A 454 -21.58 24.74 1.07
C SER A 454 -21.68 23.40 0.36
N ASP A 455 -22.00 23.47 -0.94
CA ASP A 455 -22.09 22.32 -1.83
C ASP A 455 -21.04 22.48 -2.94
N ILE A 456 -20.38 21.38 -3.32
CA ILE A 456 -19.44 21.33 -4.44
C ILE A 456 -19.87 20.20 -5.38
N ALA A 457 -20.18 20.55 -6.62
CA ALA A 457 -20.35 19.58 -7.68
C ALA A 457 -19.06 19.56 -8.52
N THR A 458 -18.46 18.40 -8.65
CA THR A 458 -17.23 18.18 -9.43
C THR A 458 -17.49 17.17 -10.53
N ALA A 459 -17.06 17.47 -11.74
CA ALA A 459 -16.94 16.52 -12.83
C ALA A 459 -15.47 16.54 -13.30
N GLY A 460 -14.93 15.39 -13.68
CA GLY A 460 -13.54 15.36 -14.06
C GLY A 460 -13.14 14.13 -14.86
N PHE A 461 -11.89 14.20 -15.30
CA PHE A 461 -11.29 13.20 -16.14
C PHE A 461 -9.86 12.94 -15.71
N ASN A 462 -9.47 11.67 -15.58
CA ASN A 462 -8.12 11.25 -15.23
C ASN A 462 -7.51 10.43 -16.37
N LEU A 463 -6.25 10.72 -16.67
CA LEU A 463 -5.39 9.95 -17.58
C LEU A 463 -4.28 9.32 -16.75
N PHE A 464 -4.22 8.01 -16.69
CA PHE A 464 -3.20 7.29 -15.95
C PHE A 464 -2.11 6.79 -16.89
N PHE A 465 -0.87 7.22 -16.64
CA PHE A 465 0.35 6.71 -17.24
C PHE A 465 0.94 5.57 -16.40
N ALA A 466 0.77 5.67 -15.07
CA ALA A 466 1.07 4.66 -14.06
C ALA A 466 0.11 4.86 -12.88
N GLU A 467 0.12 4.00 -11.87
CA GLU A 467 -0.78 4.08 -10.72
C GLU A 467 -0.71 5.44 -10.01
N THR A 468 0.49 5.97 -9.83
CA THR A 468 0.75 7.26 -9.16
C THR A 468 1.13 8.39 -10.12
N THR A 469 1.28 8.11 -11.42
CA THR A 469 1.60 9.10 -12.45
C THR A 469 0.39 9.33 -13.34
N LYS A 470 -0.22 10.50 -13.21
CA LYS A 470 -1.49 10.81 -13.87
C LYS A 470 -1.65 12.29 -14.18
N PHE A 471 -2.45 12.57 -15.20
CA PHE A 471 -3.02 13.87 -15.44
C PHE A 471 -4.48 13.87 -14.99
N GLN A 472 -4.90 14.91 -14.29
CA GLN A 472 -6.26 15.07 -13.76
C GLN A 472 -6.83 16.42 -14.19
N LEU A 473 -8.06 16.41 -14.65
CA LEU A 473 -8.84 17.61 -14.96
C LEU A 473 -10.11 17.61 -14.12
N ASN A 474 -10.31 18.63 -13.28
CA ASN A 474 -11.51 18.83 -12.48
C ASN A 474 -12.22 20.11 -12.87
N LEU A 475 -13.52 20.03 -13.00
CA LEU A 475 -14.43 21.15 -13.15
C LEU A 475 -15.28 21.21 -11.88
N ASN A 476 -15.05 22.19 -11.04
CA ASN A 476 -15.72 22.36 -9.77
C ASN A 476 -16.76 23.49 -9.86
N TYR A 477 -17.93 23.26 -9.33
CA TYR A 477 -18.97 24.28 -9.14
C TYR A 477 -19.30 24.38 -7.64
N TYR A 478 -18.98 25.53 -7.05
CA TYR A 478 -19.23 25.85 -5.66
C TYR A 478 -20.55 26.59 -5.52
N LYS A 479 -21.42 26.08 -4.68
CA LYS A 479 -22.68 26.72 -4.30
C LYS A 479 -22.66 26.99 -2.81
N TYR A 480 -22.85 28.25 -2.44
CA TYR A 480 -22.92 28.68 -1.05
C TYR A 480 -24.36 29.01 -0.69
N GLU A 481 -24.77 28.57 0.49
CA GLU A 481 -26.09 28.95 1.02
C GLU A 481 -26.10 30.42 1.47
N ASN A 482 -24.94 30.95 1.89
CA ASN A 482 -24.78 32.34 2.26
C ASN A 482 -25.01 33.29 1.07
N PRO A 483 -26.05 34.14 1.09
CA PRO A 483 -26.34 35.03 -0.02
C PRO A 483 -25.28 36.10 -0.27
N ALA A 484 -24.43 36.37 0.74
CA ALA A 484 -23.31 37.29 0.60
C ALA A 484 -22.13 36.66 -0.16
N GLN A 485 -22.08 35.35 -0.29
CA GLN A 485 -21.08 34.64 -1.06
C GLN A 485 -21.60 34.31 -2.47
N ARG A 486 -20.79 34.62 -3.48
CA ARG A 486 -21.14 34.26 -4.85
C ARG A 486 -20.74 32.84 -5.16
N ASN A 487 -21.63 32.10 -5.82
CA ASN A 487 -21.27 30.81 -6.40
C ASN A 487 -20.08 30.95 -7.32
N ALA A 488 -19.18 29.97 -7.30
CA ALA A 488 -17.94 30.02 -8.02
C ALA A 488 -17.74 28.80 -8.92
N LYS A 489 -16.97 29.00 -9.98
CA LYS A 489 -16.54 27.92 -10.88
C LYS A 489 -15.00 27.85 -10.82
N GLU A 490 -14.49 26.63 -10.77
CA GLU A 490 -13.06 26.39 -10.75
C GLU A 490 -12.70 25.30 -11.77
N VAL A 491 -11.64 25.51 -12.48
CA VAL A 491 -11.02 24.51 -13.35
C VAL A 491 -9.63 24.23 -12.79
N LEU A 492 -9.37 22.97 -12.50
CA LEU A 492 -8.06 22.49 -12.05
C LEU A 492 -7.52 21.49 -13.06
N ALA A 493 -6.31 21.76 -13.56
CA ALA A 493 -5.55 20.82 -14.35
C ALA A 493 -4.29 20.47 -13.57
N GLN A 494 -4.12 19.20 -13.20
CA GLN A 494 -3.01 18.74 -12.36
C GLN A 494 -2.28 17.60 -13.05
N PHE A 495 -0.97 17.72 -13.12
CA PHE A 495 -0.10 16.59 -13.42
C PHE A 495 0.59 16.13 -12.14
N GLN A 496 0.53 14.84 -11.89
CA GLN A 496 1.18 14.19 -10.77
C GLN A 496 2.15 13.16 -11.29
N PHE A 497 3.35 13.18 -10.75
CA PHE A 497 4.39 12.19 -10.99
C PHE A 497 4.75 11.50 -9.68
N GLY A 498 4.65 10.16 -9.65
CA GLY A 498 5.04 9.32 -8.52
C GLY A 498 6.29 8.49 -8.88
N PHE A 499 7.17 8.28 -7.92
CA PHE A 499 8.42 7.52 -8.08
C PHE A 499 8.71 6.62 -6.87
#